data_acbc4971bcd9522c94e03bbf413e9242
#
_entry.id   acbc4971bcd9522c94e03bbf413e9242
#
_cell.length_a   1.000
_cell.length_b   1.000
_cell.length_c   1.000
_cell.angle_alpha   90.00
_cell.angle_beta   90.00
_cell.angle_gamma   90.00
#
_symmetry.space_group_name_H-M   'P 1'
#
loop_
_entity.id
_entity.type
_entity.pdbx_description
1 polymer ?
#
loop_
_entity_poly.entity_id
_entity_poly.type
_entity_poly.pdbx_seq_one_letter_code
_entity_poly.pdbx_strand_id
1 'polypeptide(L)'
;MYRLQPRTIVQDMTVVFFSSLAMIIFEIFLSRFFSVILDYNYVFLIISLATLGIGVGGYLAYKWNERFLEMNTSILGIFSVSMILVVLAMYALPYQGIVFYALCAILPFILGGLILAGTMQSSKNQVHILYFVDLVAAGIGSAGAIFLMNAINPIQTIVLITFVLILVYLVVSYRKTGRWSKLIYTIVLMGLGLNLVYPLLDLIEFKAYRTSPFTVFSKRPDAEIVYTHWDAFSRTDVYDTKDELLYMTIDGSALSPISKYSKELKEVDYLLTTTGALAFQHGPKRSVLIIGAGGGQEVLTAQMSGFQEIDAVDINKGSFDAVHALAGLSGDIFRQNGVKEIISDGRSYIKETTKKYDLIYLSLVKKQSENGLGLALTENFIYTQDRKSTRLNSSH
;
A
#
# COMPACT_ATOMS: atom_id res chain seq x y z
N MET A 1 -6.19 -9.02 -48.41
CA MET A 1 -4.94 -8.92 -47.65
C MET A 1 -4.74 -7.46 -47.26
N TYR A 2 -5.29 -7.01 -46.11
CA TYR A 2 -5.07 -5.66 -45.60
C TYR A 2 -3.63 -5.58 -45.10
N ARG A 3 -2.74 -4.87 -45.83
CA ARG A 3 -1.43 -4.51 -45.31
C ARG A 3 -1.65 -3.63 -44.10
N LEU A 4 -1.45 -4.17 -42.91
CA LEU A 4 -1.42 -3.41 -41.66
C LEU A 4 -0.36 -2.31 -41.79
N GLN A 5 -0.78 -1.06 -41.80
CA GLN A 5 0.19 0.04 -41.77
C GLN A 5 1.00 -0.07 -40.48
N PRO A 6 2.35 -0.07 -40.57
CA PRO A 6 3.18 -0.11 -39.37
C PRO A 6 2.86 1.11 -38.48
N ARG A 7 3.02 0.95 -37.17
CA ARG A 7 2.93 2.09 -36.22
C ARG A 7 4.06 3.07 -36.52
N THR A 8 3.83 4.34 -36.24
CA THR A 8 4.90 5.32 -36.23
C THR A 8 5.75 5.13 -34.96
N ILE A 9 7.01 5.60 -35.00
CA ILE A 9 7.89 5.54 -33.82
C ILE A 9 7.24 6.24 -32.59
N VAL A 10 6.52 7.35 -32.81
CA VAL A 10 5.82 8.05 -31.73
C VAL A 10 4.74 7.19 -31.08
N GLN A 11 4.00 6.41 -31.89
CA GLN A 11 3.01 5.46 -31.36
C GLN A 11 3.67 4.34 -30.57
N ASP A 12 4.80 3.79 -31.05
CA ASP A 12 5.56 2.78 -30.34
C ASP A 12 6.15 3.31 -29.02
N MET A 13 6.71 4.51 -29.01
CA MET A 13 7.16 5.19 -27.81
C MET A 13 6.01 5.40 -26.80
N THR A 14 4.83 5.84 -27.28
CA THR A 14 3.65 6.02 -26.43
C THR A 14 3.21 4.71 -25.81
N VAL A 15 3.14 3.64 -26.58
CA VAL A 15 2.76 2.30 -26.08
C VAL A 15 3.77 1.80 -25.05
N VAL A 16 5.06 1.87 -25.34
CA VAL A 16 6.13 1.45 -24.41
C VAL A 16 6.06 2.26 -23.13
N PHE A 17 5.99 3.58 -23.24
CA PHE A 17 5.96 4.47 -22.07
C PHE A 17 4.82 4.14 -21.11
N PHE A 18 3.59 4.13 -21.61
CA PHE A 18 2.43 3.90 -20.75
C PHE A 18 2.30 2.44 -20.28
N SER A 19 2.78 1.47 -21.06
CA SER A 19 2.79 0.07 -20.62
C SER A 19 3.79 -0.17 -19.49
N SER A 20 5.01 0.37 -19.61
CA SER A 20 6.05 0.25 -18.57
C SER A 20 5.65 0.98 -17.29
N LEU A 21 5.19 2.23 -17.43
CA LEU A 21 4.68 3.03 -16.31
C LEU A 21 3.56 2.28 -15.55
N ALA A 22 2.60 1.73 -16.29
CA ALA A 22 1.48 1.01 -15.70
C ALA A 22 1.90 -0.29 -15.00
N MET A 23 2.85 -1.05 -15.58
CA MET A 23 3.35 -2.28 -14.95
C MET A 23 4.04 -2.00 -13.61
N ILE A 24 4.88 -0.97 -13.52
CA ILE A 24 5.56 -0.60 -12.28
C ILE A 24 4.56 -0.12 -11.23
N ILE A 25 3.60 0.73 -11.61
CA ILE A 25 2.55 1.18 -10.69
C ILE A 25 1.72 -0.01 -10.20
N PHE A 26 1.39 -0.96 -11.08
CA PHE A 26 0.63 -2.15 -10.73
C PHE A 26 1.42 -3.10 -9.81
N GLU A 27 2.74 -3.24 -10.00
CA GLU A 27 3.61 -4.02 -9.13
C GLU A 27 3.62 -3.44 -7.70
N ILE A 28 3.80 -2.13 -7.57
CA ILE A 28 3.77 -1.44 -6.27
C ILE A 28 2.39 -1.56 -5.63
N PHE A 29 1.32 -1.40 -6.42
CA PHE A 29 -0.04 -1.60 -5.95
C PHE A 29 -0.26 -3.03 -5.42
N LEU A 30 0.11 -4.06 -6.19
CA LEU A 30 -0.05 -5.45 -5.77
C LEU A 30 0.73 -5.76 -4.49
N SER A 31 1.93 -5.17 -4.32
CA SER A 31 2.71 -5.34 -3.09
C SER A 31 1.95 -4.81 -1.88
N ARG A 32 1.27 -3.68 -2.01
CA ARG A 32 0.40 -3.11 -0.96
C ARG A 32 -0.87 -3.91 -0.77
N PHE A 33 -1.50 -4.31 -1.88
CA PHE A 33 -2.72 -5.10 -1.85
C PHE A 33 -2.51 -6.45 -1.15
N PHE A 34 -1.43 -7.17 -1.49
CA PHE A 34 -1.12 -8.47 -0.89
C PHE A 34 -0.69 -8.37 0.58
N SER A 35 -0.06 -7.26 1.00
CA SER A 35 0.27 -7.06 2.42
C SER A 35 -0.97 -6.99 3.31
N VAL A 36 -2.08 -6.49 2.76
CA VAL A 36 -3.37 -6.40 3.47
C VAL A 36 -4.15 -7.70 3.43
N ILE A 37 -4.26 -8.37 2.25
CA ILE A 37 -5.15 -9.55 2.10
C ILE A 37 -4.50 -10.86 2.48
N LEU A 38 -3.20 -11.00 2.29
CA LEU A 38 -2.50 -12.25 2.54
C LEU A 38 -1.59 -12.16 3.76
N ASP A 39 -0.48 -11.51 3.62
CA ASP A 39 0.53 -11.24 4.64
C ASP A 39 1.68 -10.47 4.01
N TYR A 40 2.36 -9.69 4.81
CA TYR A 40 3.56 -8.97 4.42
C TYR A 40 4.62 -9.86 3.75
N ASN A 41 4.77 -11.10 4.18
CA ASN A 41 5.74 -12.05 3.63
C ASN A 41 5.53 -12.35 2.14
N TYR A 42 4.33 -12.16 1.62
CA TYR A 42 4.01 -12.42 0.22
C TYR A 42 4.33 -11.26 -0.73
N VAL A 43 4.80 -10.13 -0.22
CA VAL A 43 5.26 -8.99 -1.04
C VAL A 43 6.40 -9.42 -1.97
N PHE A 44 7.35 -10.24 -1.50
CA PHE A 44 8.45 -10.76 -2.33
C PHE A 44 7.96 -11.66 -3.49
N LEU A 45 6.83 -12.33 -3.30
CA LEU A 45 6.21 -13.12 -4.35
C LEU A 45 5.81 -12.25 -5.55
N ILE A 46 5.34 -11.01 -5.31
CA ILE A 46 4.91 -10.10 -6.38
C ILE A 46 6.07 -9.73 -7.30
N ILE A 47 7.22 -9.37 -6.74
CA ILE A 47 8.42 -9.04 -7.53
C ILE A 47 8.82 -10.23 -8.41
N SER A 48 8.78 -11.45 -7.84
CA SER A 48 9.08 -12.68 -8.58
C SER A 48 8.06 -12.95 -9.68
N LEU A 49 6.77 -12.75 -9.42
CA LEU A 49 5.70 -12.93 -10.41
C LEU A 49 5.78 -11.88 -11.52
N ALA A 50 6.07 -10.62 -11.20
CA ALA A 50 6.25 -9.57 -12.19
C ALA A 50 7.39 -9.91 -13.15
N THR A 51 8.56 -10.26 -12.61
CA THR A 51 9.74 -10.65 -13.39
C THR A 51 9.45 -11.89 -14.25
N LEU A 52 8.84 -12.94 -13.69
CA LEU A 52 8.44 -14.15 -14.41
C LEU A 52 7.43 -13.80 -15.52
N GLY A 53 6.42 -12.99 -15.22
CA GLY A 53 5.39 -12.59 -16.18
C GLY A 53 5.98 -11.85 -17.37
N ILE A 54 6.85 -10.87 -17.12
CA ILE A 54 7.55 -10.13 -18.19
C ILE A 54 8.42 -11.07 -19.03
N GLY A 55 9.14 -12.01 -18.40
CA GLY A 55 9.96 -13.00 -19.09
C GLY A 55 9.13 -13.93 -19.97
N VAL A 56 8.01 -14.46 -19.47
CA VAL A 56 7.06 -15.29 -20.22
C VAL A 56 6.48 -14.49 -21.41
N GLY A 57 6.07 -13.25 -21.17
CA GLY A 57 5.57 -12.36 -22.22
C GLY A 57 6.59 -12.12 -23.32
N GLY A 58 7.86 -11.88 -22.95
CA GLY A 58 8.98 -11.74 -23.88
C GLY A 58 9.22 -13.00 -24.71
N TYR A 59 9.17 -14.19 -24.08
CA TYR A 59 9.28 -15.45 -24.78
C TYR A 59 8.12 -15.68 -25.78
N LEU A 60 6.90 -15.32 -25.40
CA LEU A 60 5.74 -15.41 -26.29
C LEU A 60 5.87 -14.42 -27.45
N ALA A 61 6.38 -13.21 -27.23
CA ALA A 61 6.65 -12.25 -28.31
C ALA A 61 7.64 -12.82 -29.33
N TYR A 62 8.71 -13.47 -28.85
CA TYR A 62 9.69 -14.12 -29.72
C TYR A 62 9.05 -15.27 -30.53
N LYS A 63 8.28 -16.14 -29.87
CA LYS A 63 7.65 -17.32 -30.53
C LYS A 63 6.57 -16.94 -31.53
N TRP A 64 5.81 -15.87 -31.27
CA TRP A 64 4.66 -15.45 -32.09
C TRP A 64 4.96 -14.23 -32.97
N ASN A 65 6.20 -13.98 -33.29
CA ASN A 65 6.68 -12.77 -33.98
C ASN A 65 5.74 -12.26 -35.10
N GLU A 66 5.37 -13.08 -36.08
CA GLU A 66 4.48 -12.66 -37.17
C GLU A 66 3.04 -12.45 -36.70
N ARG A 67 2.51 -13.33 -35.85
CA ARG A 67 1.16 -13.25 -35.28
C ARG A 67 1.02 -12.06 -34.32
N PHE A 68 2.10 -11.70 -33.61
CA PHE A 68 2.11 -10.54 -32.72
C PHE A 68 1.81 -9.26 -33.50
N LEU A 69 2.37 -9.08 -34.69
CA LEU A 69 2.12 -7.89 -35.53
C LEU A 69 0.64 -7.74 -35.90
N GLU A 70 -0.05 -8.87 -36.12
CA GLU A 70 -1.49 -8.88 -36.41
C GLU A 70 -2.33 -8.61 -35.13
N MET A 71 -1.96 -9.22 -34.02
CA MET A 71 -2.70 -9.18 -32.75
C MET A 71 -2.34 -8.00 -31.83
N ASN A 72 -1.29 -7.25 -32.14
CA ASN A 72 -0.74 -6.20 -31.28
C ASN A 72 -1.79 -5.21 -30.76
N THR A 73 -2.74 -4.83 -31.58
CA THR A 73 -3.85 -3.93 -31.19
C THR A 73 -4.77 -4.58 -30.16
N SER A 74 -5.14 -5.85 -30.39
CA SER A 74 -6.01 -6.60 -29.46
C SER A 74 -5.33 -6.87 -28.13
N ILE A 75 -4.04 -7.20 -28.15
CA ILE A 75 -3.24 -7.43 -26.94
C ILE A 75 -3.17 -6.15 -26.10
N LEU A 76 -2.94 -4.99 -26.73
CA LEU A 76 -2.94 -3.70 -26.03
C LEU A 76 -4.31 -3.40 -25.38
N GLY A 77 -5.41 -3.72 -26.09
CA GLY A 77 -6.76 -3.57 -25.54
C GLY A 77 -6.99 -4.48 -24.33
N ILE A 78 -6.61 -5.76 -24.40
CA ILE A 78 -6.75 -6.69 -23.27
C ILE A 78 -5.87 -6.25 -22.11
N PHE A 79 -4.62 -5.85 -22.37
CA PHE A 79 -3.71 -5.33 -21.35
C PHE A 79 -4.30 -4.11 -20.63
N SER A 80 -4.90 -3.18 -21.38
CA SER A 80 -5.43 -1.94 -20.80
C SER A 80 -6.52 -2.15 -19.76
N VAL A 81 -7.26 -3.27 -19.81
CA VAL A 81 -8.31 -3.60 -18.82
C VAL A 81 -7.87 -4.69 -17.83
N SER A 82 -6.77 -5.39 -18.11
CA SER A 82 -6.37 -6.56 -17.31
C SER A 82 -6.12 -6.23 -15.83
N MET A 83 -5.55 -5.07 -15.53
CA MET A 83 -5.22 -4.66 -14.16
C MET A 83 -6.48 -4.51 -13.32
N ILE A 84 -7.48 -3.77 -13.81
CA ILE A 84 -8.72 -3.59 -13.08
C ILE A 84 -9.53 -4.88 -12.99
N LEU A 85 -9.50 -5.71 -14.04
CA LEU A 85 -10.16 -7.02 -14.00
C LEU A 85 -9.56 -7.96 -12.96
N VAL A 86 -8.24 -7.94 -12.79
CA VAL A 86 -7.54 -8.71 -11.74
C VAL A 86 -7.97 -8.22 -10.36
N VAL A 87 -8.00 -6.91 -10.13
CA VAL A 87 -8.46 -6.34 -8.86
C VAL A 87 -9.91 -6.75 -8.59
N LEU A 88 -10.81 -6.60 -9.57
CA LEU A 88 -12.22 -6.99 -9.43
C LEU A 88 -12.38 -8.49 -9.18
N ALA A 89 -11.58 -9.34 -9.83
CA ALA A 89 -11.60 -10.79 -9.59
C ALA A 89 -11.18 -11.13 -8.16
N MET A 90 -10.16 -10.45 -7.64
CA MET A 90 -9.72 -10.63 -6.25
C MET A 90 -10.77 -10.17 -5.23
N TYR A 91 -11.54 -9.13 -5.54
CA TYR A 91 -12.67 -8.67 -4.71
C TYR A 91 -13.87 -9.62 -4.80
N ALA A 92 -14.23 -10.06 -6.01
CA ALA A 92 -15.40 -10.91 -6.23
C ALA A 92 -15.22 -12.35 -5.72
N LEU A 93 -13.98 -12.82 -5.66
CA LEU A 93 -13.62 -14.19 -5.26
C LEU A 93 -12.73 -14.17 -4.00
N PRO A 94 -13.25 -13.71 -2.86
CA PRO A 94 -12.50 -13.68 -1.61
C PRO A 94 -12.24 -15.13 -1.13
N TYR A 95 -11.23 -15.28 -0.26
CA TYR A 95 -10.85 -16.56 0.37
C TYR A 95 -10.28 -17.64 -0.57
N GLN A 96 -9.90 -17.27 -1.80
CA GLN A 96 -9.16 -18.18 -2.67
C GLN A 96 -7.71 -18.32 -2.19
N GLY A 97 -7.11 -19.48 -2.47
CA GLY A 97 -5.72 -19.72 -2.08
C GLY A 97 -4.73 -18.79 -2.79
N ILE A 98 -3.53 -18.65 -2.21
CA ILE A 98 -2.46 -17.82 -2.74
C ILE A 98 -2.14 -18.10 -4.21
N VAL A 99 -2.27 -19.36 -4.64
CA VAL A 99 -2.03 -19.76 -6.05
C VAL A 99 -3.00 -19.05 -6.99
N PHE A 100 -4.28 -18.93 -6.61
CA PHE A 100 -5.27 -18.19 -7.40
C PHE A 100 -4.88 -16.72 -7.54
N TYR A 101 -4.53 -16.06 -6.46
CA TYR A 101 -4.13 -14.65 -6.49
C TYR A 101 -2.84 -14.44 -7.30
N ALA A 102 -1.88 -15.38 -7.19
CA ALA A 102 -0.66 -15.36 -7.98
C ALA A 102 -0.92 -15.50 -9.49
N LEU A 103 -1.80 -16.43 -9.87
CA LEU A 103 -2.20 -16.62 -11.28
C LEU A 103 -2.95 -15.42 -11.86
N CYS A 104 -3.79 -14.77 -11.05
CA CYS A 104 -4.43 -13.53 -11.46
C CYS A 104 -3.40 -12.39 -11.61
N ALA A 105 -2.52 -12.22 -10.64
CA ALA A 105 -1.54 -11.14 -10.60
C ALA A 105 -0.51 -11.18 -11.74
N ILE A 106 -0.10 -12.39 -12.20
CA ILE A 106 0.91 -12.52 -13.25
C ILE A 106 0.39 -12.12 -14.64
N LEU A 107 -0.92 -12.18 -14.88
CA LEU A 107 -1.51 -11.96 -16.20
C LEU A 107 -1.18 -10.58 -16.82
N PRO A 108 -1.36 -9.45 -16.14
CA PRO A 108 -0.97 -8.14 -16.68
C PRO A 108 0.52 -8.05 -17.02
N PHE A 109 1.41 -8.68 -16.24
CA PHE A 109 2.84 -8.70 -16.53
C PHE A 109 3.20 -9.51 -17.76
N ILE A 110 2.51 -10.65 -18.01
CA ILE A 110 2.67 -11.42 -19.23
C ILE A 110 2.25 -10.58 -20.45
N LEU A 111 1.11 -9.92 -20.38
CA LEU A 111 0.61 -9.06 -21.46
C LEU A 111 1.52 -7.85 -21.69
N GLY A 112 1.97 -7.20 -20.61
CA GLY A 112 2.90 -6.08 -20.68
C GLY A 112 4.26 -6.48 -21.27
N GLY A 113 4.85 -7.59 -20.82
CA GLY A 113 6.08 -8.15 -21.35
C GLY A 113 5.97 -8.51 -22.84
N LEU A 114 4.82 -9.09 -23.24
CA LEU A 114 4.50 -9.39 -24.63
C LEU A 114 4.45 -8.10 -25.50
N ILE A 115 3.85 -7.01 -24.98
CA ILE A 115 3.76 -5.72 -25.67
C ILE A 115 5.16 -5.09 -25.79
N LEU A 116 5.92 -5.03 -24.71
CA LEU A 116 7.25 -4.42 -24.70
C LEU A 116 8.20 -5.13 -25.66
N ALA A 117 8.38 -6.44 -25.47
CA ALA A 117 9.29 -7.24 -26.29
C ALA A 117 8.85 -7.25 -27.75
N GLY A 118 7.54 -7.42 -28.02
CA GLY A 118 7.04 -7.42 -29.39
C GLY A 118 7.14 -6.08 -30.10
N THR A 119 6.94 -4.96 -29.38
CA THR A 119 7.14 -3.61 -29.93
C THR A 119 8.62 -3.34 -30.24
N MET A 120 9.53 -3.71 -29.31
CA MET A 120 10.98 -3.58 -29.54
C MET A 120 11.47 -4.44 -30.70
N GLN A 121 10.93 -5.68 -30.84
CA GLN A 121 11.27 -6.57 -31.94
C GLN A 121 10.75 -6.07 -33.29
N SER A 122 9.60 -5.41 -33.31
CA SER A 122 9.02 -4.83 -34.54
C SER A 122 9.80 -3.58 -35.02
N SER A 123 10.42 -2.83 -34.10
CA SER A 123 11.11 -1.57 -34.35
C SER A 123 12.64 -1.70 -34.16
N LYS A 124 13.26 -2.75 -34.73
CA LYS A 124 14.67 -3.11 -34.50
C LYS A 124 15.67 -1.97 -34.63
N ASN A 125 15.49 -1.10 -35.60
CA ASN A 125 16.40 0.04 -35.84
C ASN A 125 16.32 1.14 -34.76
N GLN A 126 15.31 1.09 -33.88
CA GLN A 126 15.02 2.14 -32.91
C GLN A 126 14.89 1.58 -31.47
N VAL A 127 15.36 0.35 -31.27
CA VAL A 127 15.31 -0.34 -29.95
C VAL A 127 15.94 0.49 -28.83
N HIS A 128 17.05 1.18 -29.10
CA HIS A 128 17.73 2.01 -28.13
C HIS A 128 16.85 3.19 -27.62
N ILE A 129 16.02 3.77 -28.51
CA ILE A 129 15.07 4.82 -28.14
C ILE A 129 13.94 4.24 -27.30
N LEU A 130 13.39 3.10 -27.72
CA LEU A 130 12.30 2.45 -26.99
C LEU A 130 12.76 1.98 -25.62
N TYR A 131 13.98 1.44 -25.50
CA TYR A 131 14.57 1.06 -24.21
C TYR A 131 14.79 2.28 -23.28
N PHE A 132 15.25 3.39 -23.83
CA PHE A 132 15.36 4.64 -23.05
C PHE A 132 13.98 5.10 -22.54
N VAL A 133 12.96 5.06 -23.39
CA VAL A 133 11.58 5.42 -23.02
C VAL A 133 11.04 4.49 -21.93
N ASP A 134 11.32 3.19 -22.01
CA ASP A 134 10.96 2.19 -21.00
C ASP A 134 11.56 2.51 -19.64
N LEU A 135 12.87 2.79 -19.58
CA LEU A 135 13.56 3.15 -18.33
C LEU A 135 13.02 4.45 -17.72
N VAL A 136 12.79 5.47 -18.55
CA VAL A 136 12.21 6.74 -18.08
C VAL A 136 10.80 6.51 -17.53
N ALA A 137 9.99 5.73 -18.24
CA ALA A 137 8.63 5.40 -17.80
C ALA A 137 8.63 4.63 -16.49
N ALA A 138 9.54 3.66 -16.31
CA ALA A 138 9.68 2.90 -15.08
C ALA A 138 10.10 3.81 -13.91
N GLY A 139 11.05 4.72 -14.12
CA GLY A 139 11.47 5.69 -13.11
C GLY A 139 10.33 6.63 -12.69
N ILE A 140 9.60 7.19 -13.66
CA ILE A 140 8.43 8.05 -13.39
C ILE A 140 7.32 7.23 -12.71
N GLY A 141 7.10 5.98 -13.14
CA GLY A 141 6.11 5.08 -12.56
C GLY A 141 6.37 4.79 -11.09
N SER A 142 7.64 4.55 -10.72
CA SER A 142 8.03 4.28 -9.34
C SER A 142 7.75 5.45 -8.40
N ALA A 143 8.16 6.66 -8.78
CA ALA A 143 7.90 7.87 -8.00
C ALA A 143 6.40 8.24 -8.04
N GLY A 144 5.78 8.12 -9.22
CA GLY A 144 4.37 8.43 -9.46
C GLY A 144 3.43 7.50 -8.68
N ALA A 145 3.78 6.23 -8.50
CA ALA A 145 2.98 5.29 -7.71
C ALA A 145 2.81 5.77 -6.27
N ILE A 146 3.91 6.15 -5.61
CA ILE A 146 3.87 6.64 -4.22
C ILE A 146 3.03 7.92 -4.14
N PHE A 147 3.27 8.86 -5.06
CA PHE A 147 2.53 10.13 -5.08
C PHE A 147 1.03 9.91 -5.29
N LEU A 148 0.64 9.10 -6.28
CA LEU A 148 -0.76 8.85 -6.60
C LEU A 148 -1.48 8.10 -5.48
N MET A 149 -0.86 7.05 -4.92
CA MET A 149 -1.47 6.28 -3.83
C MET A 149 -1.68 7.11 -2.57
N ASN A 150 -0.81 8.09 -2.30
CA ASN A 150 -1.00 9.02 -1.19
C ASN A 150 -2.05 10.11 -1.49
N ALA A 151 -2.23 10.48 -2.76
CA ALA A 151 -3.15 11.53 -3.15
C ALA A 151 -4.60 11.05 -3.34
N ILE A 152 -4.79 9.84 -3.92
CA ILE A 152 -6.10 9.32 -4.33
C ILE A 152 -6.37 7.87 -3.89
N ASN A 153 -5.56 7.32 -3.03
CA ASN A 153 -5.49 5.93 -2.56
C ASN A 153 -5.06 4.88 -3.62
N PRO A 154 -4.68 3.65 -3.21
CA PRO A 154 -4.20 2.61 -4.13
C PRO A 154 -5.24 2.14 -5.16
N ILE A 155 -6.52 1.97 -4.77
CA ILE A 155 -7.57 1.49 -5.68
C ILE A 155 -7.83 2.52 -6.78
N GLN A 156 -8.01 3.79 -6.41
CA GLN A 156 -8.24 4.86 -7.38
C GLN A 156 -7.02 5.08 -8.29
N THR A 157 -5.82 4.80 -7.79
CA THR A 157 -4.60 4.80 -8.62
C THR A 157 -4.70 3.77 -9.76
N ILE A 158 -5.15 2.55 -9.50
CA ILE A 158 -5.33 1.53 -10.55
C ILE A 158 -6.46 1.90 -11.52
N VAL A 159 -7.55 2.48 -11.01
CA VAL A 159 -8.62 3.00 -11.87
C VAL A 159 -8.09 4.06 -12.82
N LEU A 160 -7.30 5.02 -12.32
CA LEU A 160 -6.68 6.08 -13.11
C LEU A 160 -5.73 5.52 -14.17
N ILE A 161 -4.84 4.61 -13.80
CA ILE A 161 -3.89 4.00 -14.75
C ILE A 161 -4.62 3.19 -15.82
N THR A 162 -5.63 2.41 -15.44
CA THR A 162 -6.48 1.68 -16.39
C THR A 162 -7.21 2.64 -17.34
N PHE A 163 -7.75 3.73 -16.82
CA PHE A 163 -8.38 4.79 -17.62
C PHE A 163 -7.41 5.37 -18.65
N VAL A 164 -6.20 5.73 -18.24
CA VAL A 164 -5.15 6.25 -19.13
C VAL A 164 -4.75 5.22 -20.20
N LEU A 165 -4.57 3.95 -19.82
CA LEU A 165 -4.24 2.87 -20.77
C LEU A 165 -5.33 2.67 -21.84
N ILE A 166 -6.61 2.73 -21.46
CA ILE A 166 -7.73 2.63 -22.41
C ILE A 166 -7.72 3.84 -23.36
N LEU A 167 -7.43 5.05 -22.87
CA LEU A 167 -7.27 6.21 -23.73
C LEU A 167 -6.14 6.00 -24.73
N VAL A 168 -4.98 5.55 -24.28
CA VAL A 168 -3.82 5.24 -25.15
C VAL A 168 -4.21 4.18 -26.19
N TYR A 169 -4.90 3.12 -25.77
CA TYR A 169 -5.41 2.09 -26.69
C TYR A 169 -6.34 2.69 -27.76
N LEU A 170 -7.32 3.47 -27.35
CA LEU A 170 -8.30 4.06 -28.28
C LEU A 170 -7.61 5.04 -29.25
N VAL A 171 -6.65 5.85 -28.80
CA VAL A 171 -5.94 6.81 -29.65
C VAL A 171 -5.02 6.08 -30.64
N VAL A 172 -4.14 5.19 -30.15
CA VAL A 172 -3.13 4.52 -30.98
C VAL A 172 -3.76 3.51 -31.95
N SER A 173 -4.85 2.90 -31.53
CA SER A 173 -5.51 1.80 -32.28
C SER A 173 -6.79 2.24 -32.98
N TYR A 174 -7.14 3.50 -32.97
CA TYR A 174 -8.44 4.04 -33.46
C TYR A 174 -8.83 3.53 -34.85
N ARG A 175 -7.89 3.55 -35.78
CA ARG A 175 -8.15 3.12 -37.18
C ARG A 175 -8.26 1.61 -37.36
N LYS A 176 -7.67 0.84 -36.46
CA LYS A 176 -7.57 -0.62 -36.53
C LYS A 176 -8.65 -1.32 -35.71
N THR A 177 -9.25 -0.61 -34.74
CA THR A 177 -10.24 -1.15 -33.81
C THR A 177 -11.63 -1.23 -34.44
N GLY A 178 -12.28 -2.38 -34.32
CA GLY A 178 -13.65 -2.59 -34.80
C GLY A 178 -14.67 -1.72 -34.02
N ARG A 179 -15.83 -1.46 -34.65
CA ARG A 179 -16.89 -0.60 -34.07
C ARG A 179 -17.34 -1.07 -32.70
N TRP A 180 -17.55 -2.36 -32.53
CA TRP A 180 -18.00 -2.94 -31.26
C TRP A 180 -16.94 -2.84 -30.16
N SER A 181 -15.66 -3.09 -30.48
CA SER A 181 -14.59 -2.92 -29.52
C SER A 181 -14.45 -1.47 -29.08
N LYS A 182 -14.53 -0.50 -30.01
CA LYS A 182 -14.57 0.93 -29.64
C LYS A 182 -15.69 1.24 -28.66
N LEU A 183 -16.89 0.75 -28.92
CA LEU A 183 -18.05 0.98 -28.06
C LEU A 183 -17.79 0.40 -26.66
N ILE A 184 -17.33 -0.84 -26.56
CA ILE A 184 -17.06 -1.50 -25.28
C ILE A 184 -16.01 -0.71 -24.48
N TYR A 185 -14.85 -0.42 -25.09
CA TYR A 185 -13.79 0.32 -24.38
C TYR A 185 -14.21 1.74 -24.01
N THR A 186 -15.06 2.40 -24.81
CA THR A 186 -15.62 3.70 -24.45
C THR A 186 -16.57 3.61 -23.26
N ILE A 187 -17.41 2.58 -23.20
CA ILE A 187 -18.29 2.33 -22.04
C ILE A 187 -17.48 2.08 -20.78
N VAL A 188 -16.44 1.23 -20.87
CA VAL A 188 -15.53 0.97 -19.74
C VAL A 188 -14.83 2.27 -19.31
N LEU A 189 -14.33 3.06 -20.26
CA LEU A 189 -13.69 4.34 -19.99
C LEU A 189 -14.64 5.30 -19.24
N MET A 190 -15.90 5.39 -19.68
CA MET A 190 -16.91 6.22 -19.00
C MET A 190 -17.19 5.72 -17.57
N GLY A 191 -17.28 4.39 -17.37
CA GLY A 191 -17.47 3.80 -16.05
C GLY A 191 -16.29 4.09 -15.11
N LEU A 192 -15.05 3.96 -15.60
CA LEU A 192 -13.86 4.31 -14.83
C LEU A 192 -13.78 5.81 -14.54
N GLY A 193 -14.13 6.67 -15.52
CA GLY A 193 -14.20 8.11 -15.34
C GLY A 193 -15.23 8.50 -14.27
N LEU A 194 -16.39 7.84 -14.27
CA LEU A 194 -17.41 8.01 -13.23
C LEU A 194 -16.88 7.59 -11.85
N ASN A 195 -16.15 6.46 -11.78
CA ASN A 195 -15.56 6.00 -10.53
C ASN A 195 -14.46 6.94 -10.00
N LEU A 196 -13.73 7.64 -10.86
CA LEU A 196 -12.75 8.64 -10.41
C LEU A 196 -13.42 9.87 -9.77
N VAL A 197 -14.66 10.20 -10.17
CA VAL A 197 -15.43 11.29 -9.57
C VAL A 197 -16.20 10.83 -8.34
N TYR A 198 -16.78 9.64 -8.42
CA TYR A 198 -17.54 8.99 -7.35
C TYR A 198 -16.89 7.65 -7.05
N PRO A 199 -16.06 7.54 -6.02
CA PRO A 199 -15.22 6.36 -5.76
C PRO A 199 -16.03 5.15 -5.28
N LEU A 200 -16.89 4.61 -6.15
CA LEU A 200 -17.80 3.51 -5.85
C LEU A 200 -17.06 2.21 -5.48
N LEU A 201 -15.88 1.99 -6.05
CA LEU A 201 -15.06 0.81 -5.73
C LEU A 201 -14.52 0.85 -4.29
N ASP A 202 -14.37 2.03 -3.70
CA ASP A 202 -13.92 2.17 -2.31
C ASP A 202 -15.02 1.76 -1.31
N LEU A 203 -16.30 1.72 -1.76
CA LEU A 203 -17.44 1.26 -0.95
C LEU A 203 -17.52 -0.27 -0.89
N ILE A 204 -16.77 -0.99 -1.73
CA ILE A 204 -16.75 -2.45 -1.72
C ILE A 204 -15.91 -2.91 -0.52
N GLU A 205 -16.56 -3.57 0.43
CA GLU A 205 -15.87 -4.16 1.57
C GLU A 205 -14.85 -5.22 1.13
N PHE A 206 -13.70 -5.09 1.69
CA PHE A 206 -12.55 -5.93 1.42
C PHE A 206 -12.55 -7.15 2.35
N LYS A 207 -12.63 -8.35 1.80
CA LYS A 207 -12.61 -9.59 2.59
C LYS A 207 -11.23 -10.22 2.56
N ALA A 208 -10.51 -10.14 3.67
CA ALA A 208 -9.19 -10.76 3.79
C ALA A 208 -9.27 -12.29 3.87
N TYR A 209 -8.28 -12.96 3.28
CA TYR A 209 -8.16 -14.43 3.27
C TYR A 209 -7.88 -15.04 4.66
N ARG A 210 -7.40 -14.26 5.65
CA ARG A 210 -6.79 -14.77 6.89
C ARG A 210 -7.60 -14.57 8.16
N THR A 211 -7.22 -15.35 9.20
CA THR A 211 -7.43 -15.08 10.61
C THR A 211 -6.50 -13.98 11.13
N SER A 212 -6.45 -12.84 10.47
CA SER A 212 -5.81 -11.63 10.97
C SER A 212 -6.74 -10.86 11.90
N PRO A 213 -6.27 -9.91 12.72
CA PRO A 213 -7.14 -9.01 13.48
C PRO A 213 -8.21 -8.36 12.61
N PHE A 214 -7.86 -7.95 11.39
CA PHE A 214 -8.80 -7.45 10.39
C PHE A 214 -9.97 -8.42 10.16
N THR A 215 -9.68 -9.71 9.93
CA THR A 215 -10.71 -10.73 9.68
C THR A 215 -11.53 -11.04 10.94
N VAL A 216 -10.92 -10.97 12.12
CA VAL A 216 -11.62 -11.19 13.41
C VAL A 216 -12.65 -10.07 13.59
N PHE A 217 -12.27 -8.82 13.42
CA PHE A 217 -13.21 -7.70 13.58
C PHE A 217 -14.24 -7.65 12.46
N SER A 218 -13.88 -7.89 11.20
CA SER A 218 -14.82 -7.90 10.08
C SER A 218 -15.89 -9.00 10.14
N LYS A 219 -15.67 -10.03 10.95
CA LYS A 219 -16.64 -11.10 11.21
C LYS A 219 -17.50 -10.87 12.45
N ARG A 220 -17.16 -9.91 13.30
CA ARG A 220 -17.97 -9.57 14.48
C ARG A 220 -19.18 -8.76 14.06
N PRO A 221 -20.39 -9.17 14.38
CA PRO A 221 -21.62 -8.45 14.00
C PRO A 221 -21.77 -7.09 14.70
N ASP A 222 -21.04 -6.88 15.80
CA ASP A 222 -21.01 -5.67 16.63
C ASP A 222 -19.87 -4.71 16.24
N ALA A 223 -18.95 -5.13 15.38
CA ALA A 223 -17.83 -4.30 14.95
C ALA A 223 -18.19 -3.46 13.73
N GLU A 224 -18.03 -2.16 13.83
CA GLU A 224 -18.23 -1.18 12.77
C GLU A 224 -16.89 -0.52 12.40
N ILE A 225 -16.59 -0.39 11.11
CA ILE A 225 -15.44 0.36 10.64
C ILE A 225 -15.81 1.85 10.74
N VAL A 226 -15.16 2.56 11.66
CA VAL A 226 -15.40 3.99 11.89
C VAL A 226 -14.38 4.90 11.20
N TYR A 227 -13.28 4.32 10.74
CA TYR A 227 -12.24 5.02 9.98
C TYR A 227 -11.49 4.05 9.09
N THR A 228 -11.20 4.47 7.85
CA THR A 228 -10.29 3.79 6.91
C THR A 228 -9.43 4.81 6.21
N HIS A 229 -8.14 4.59 6.19
CA HIS A 229 -7.18 5.33 5.37
C HIS A 229 -6.23 4.34 4.70
N TRP A 230 -6.01 4.50 3.39
CA TRP A 230 -5.10 3.65 2.64
C TRP A 230 -4.20 4.49 1.74
N ASP A 231 -2.92 4.42 1.98
CA ASP A 231 -1.90 5.14 1.23
C ASP A 231 -0.81 4.19 0.67
N ALA A 232 0.28 4.75 0.14
CA ALA A 232 1.41 3.98 -0.35
C ALA A 232 2.16 3.20 0.76
N PHE A 233 1.95 3.57 2.01
CA PHE A 233 2.67 3.03 3.15
C PHE A 233 1.94 1.89 3.83
N SER A 234 0.64 2.12 4.13
CA SER A 234 -0.19 1.18 4.89
C SER A 234 -1.68 1.40 4.65
N ARG A 235 -2.47 0.41 5.02
CA ARG A 235 -3.88 0.55 5.26
C ARG A 235 -4.14 0.59 6.76
N THR A 236 -4.75 1.66 7.24
CA THR A 236 -5.15 1.84 8.63
C THR A 236 -6.67 1.78 8.72
N ASP A 237 -7.21 0.78 9.41
CA ASP A 237 -8.64 0.65 9.71
C ASP A 237 -8.86 0.77 11.21
N VAL A 238 -9.93 1.46 11.63
CA VAL A 238 -10.34 1.51 13.04
C VAL A 238 -11.74 0.94 13.18
N TYR A 239 -11.87 0.00 14.11
CA TYR A 239 -13.12 -0.70 14.45
C TYR A 239 -13.65 -0.20 15.78
N ASP A 240 -14.93 0.14 15.84
CA ASP A 240 -15.69 0.30 17.08
C ASP A 240 -16.48 -0.97 17.33
N THR A 241 -16.19 -1.65 18.42
CA THR A 241 -16.89 -2.86 18.89
C THR A 241 -17.88 -2.54 20.03
N LYS A 242 -18.19 -1.26 20.23
CA LYS A 242 -19.03 -0.73 21.32
C LYS A 242 -18.44 -0.94 22.72
N ASP A 243 -17.20 -1.44 22.80
CA ASP A 243 -16.45 -1.56 24.04
C ASP A 243 -15.83 -0.20 24.44
N GLU A 244 -15.06 -0.16 25.53
CA GLU A 244 -14.32 1.05 25.97
C GLU A 244 -13.12 1.39 25.08
N LEU A 245 -12.77 0.52 24.14
CA LEU A 245 -11.66 0.66 23.21
C LEU A 245 -12.15 0.73 21.76
N LEU A 246 -11.42 1.49 20.96
CA LEU A 246 -11.40 1.34 19.51
C LEU A 246 -10.20 0.50 19.13
N TYR A 247 -10.31 -0.27 18.08
CA TYR A 247 -9.27 -1.19 17.64
C TYR A 247 -8.73 -0.76 16.28
N MET A 248 -7.55 -0.12 16.29
CA MET A 248 -6.85 0.22 15.07
C MET A 248 -6.04 -0.96 14.56
N THR A 249 -6.15 -1.26 13.27
CA THR A 249 -5.31 -2.26 12.59
C THR A 249 -4.50 -1.61 11.48
N ILE A 250 -3.26 -2.04 11.33
CA ILE A 250 -2.36 -1.58 10.27
C ILE A 250 -2.05 -2.78 9.37
N ASP A 251 -2.33 -2.64 8.07
CA ASP A 251 -2.26 -3.73 7.08
C ASP A 251 -2.98 -5.01 7.55
N GLY A 252 -4.09 -4.85 8.27
CA GLY A 252 -4.89 -5.96 8.80
C GLY A 252 -4.20 -6.88 9.80
N SER A 253 -2.96 -6.59 10.22
CA SER A 253 -2.15 -7.50 11.03
C SER A 253 -1.65 -6.91 12.35
N ALA A 254 -1.21 -5.66 12.37
CA ALA A 254 -0.77 -5.01 13.60
C ALA A 254 -1.96 -4.37 14.30
N LEU A 255 -2.22 -4.77 15.55
CA LEU A 255 -3.31 -4.25 16.37
C LEU A 255 -2.77 -3.19 17.33
N SER A 256 -3.39 -2.02 17.34
CA SER A 256 -3.10 -0.93 18.27
C SER A 256 -4.40 -0.38 18.84
N PRO A 257 -4.70 -0.58 20.12
CA PRO A 257 -5.92 -0.06 20.70
C PRO A 257 -5.85 1.46 20.90
N ILE A 258 -6.99 2.12 20.71
CA ILE A 258 -7.21 3.53 21.04
C ILE A 258 -8.21 3.55 22.18
N SER A 259 -7.86 4.15 23.32
CA SER A 259 -8.77 4.31 24.44
C SER A 259 -9.84 5.34 24.12
N LYS A 260 -11.12 5.03 24.39
CA LYS A 260 -12.17 6.04 24.40
C LYS A 260 -11.92 6.95 25.61
N TYR A 261 -11.78 8.26 25.34
CA TYR A 261 -11.27 9.19 26.33
C TYR A 261 -11.82 10.61 26.07
N SER A 262 -12.50 11.17 27.06
CA SER A 262 -13.13 12.50 26.99
C SER A 262 -12.27 13.64 27.56
N LYS A 263 -10.97 13.42 27.70
CA LYS A 263 -9.96 14.30 28.32
C LYS A 263 -9.97 14.27 29.86
N GLU A 264 -10.68 13.32 30.46
CA GLU A 264 -10.60 13.05 31.90
C GLU A 264 -9.69 11.83 32.14
N LEU A 265 -8.50 12.02 32.68
CA LEU A 265 -7.50 10.96 32.87
C LEU A 265 -8.01 9.79 33.74
N LYS A 266 -9.02 10.02 34.57
CA LYS A 266 -9.65 8.96 35.39
C LYS A 266 -10.33 7.87 34.54
N GLU A 267 -10.79 8.20 33.34
CA GLU A 267 -11.46 7.25 32.44
C GLU A 267 -10.49 6.18 31.92
N VAL A 268 -9.20 6.46 31.96
CA VAL A 268 -8.13 5.63 31.41
C VAL A 268 -7.14 5.16 32.46
N ASP A 269 -7.49 5.28 33.77
CA ASP A 269 -6.61 4.89 34.90
C ASP A 269 -6.21 3.41 34.88
N TYR A 270 -7.01 2.54 34.24
CA TYR A 270 -6.68 1.14 34.01
C TYR A 270 -5.33 0.96 33.29
N LEU A 271 -4.90 1.94 32.49
CA LEU A 271 -3.60 1.91 31.80
C LEU A 271 -2.43 1.84 32.78
N LEU A 272 -2.57 2.43 33.98
CA LEU A 272 -1.54 2.39 35.03
C LEU A 272 -1.39 0.98 35.65
N THR A 273 -2.34 0.10 35.46
CA THR A 273 -2.27 -1.30 35.92
C THR A 273 -1.62 -2.24 34.93
N THR A 274 -1.30 -1.76 33.73
CA THR A 274 -0.62 -2.56 32.69
C THR A 274 0.86 -2.76 33.01
N THR A 275 1.45 -3.87 32.57
CA THR A 275 2.87 -4.13 32.73
C THR A 275 3.74 -3.04 32.11
N GLY A 276 3.30 -2.45 30.99
CA GLY A 276 3.99 -1.36 30.31
C GLY A 276 4.11 -0.11 31.17
N ALA A 277 3.12 0.16 32.02
CA ALA A 277 3.07 1.33 32.89
C ALA A 277 4.22 1.37 33.93
N LEU A 278 4.76 0.22 34.30
CA LEU A 278 5.87 0.15 35.26
C LEU A 278 7.09 0.97 34.82
N ALA A 279 7.35 1.03 33.52
CA ALA A 279 8.46 1.85 32.98
C ALA A 279 8.27 3.35 33.22
N PHE A 280 7.02 3.82 33.29
CA PHE A 280 6.68 5.21 33.47
C PHE A 280 6.59 5.64 34.95
N GLN A 281 6.67 4.69 35.90
CA GLN A 281 6.55 4.99 37.33
C GLN A 281 7.84 5.48 37.97
N HIS A 282 9.00 5.19 37.40
CA HIS A 282 10.31 5.46 37.99
C HIS A 282 11.06 6.59 37.26
N GLY A 283 11.98 7.24 37.99
CA GLY A 283 12.87 8.28 37.46
C GLY A 283 12.25 9.68 37.31
N PRO A 284 13.03 10.63 36.77
CA PRO A 284 12.56 11.96 36.44
C PRO A 284 11.41 11.94 35.42
N LYS A 285 10.55 12.96 35.45
CA LYS A 285 9.32 13.00 34.64
C LYS A 285 9.26 14.23 33.72
N ARG A 286 10.41 14.74 33.26
CA ARG A 286 10.42 15.90 32.37
C ARG A 286 10.08 15.53 30.94
N SER A 287 10.78 14.56 30.40
CA SER A 287 10.65 14.22 28.99
C SER A 287 10.67 12.72 28.73
N VAL A 288 9.80 12.26 27.82
CA VAL A 288 9.75 10.88 27.36
C VAL A 288 9.68 10.82 25.83
N LEU A 289 10.42 9.86 25.27
CA LEU A 289 10.30 9.48 23.86
C LEU A 289 9.56 8.14 23.76
N ILE A 290 8.43 8.14 23.07
CA ILE A 290 7.63 6.95 22.78
C ILE A 290 7.81 6.61 21.31
N ILE A 291 8.31 5.41 20.99
CA ILE A 291 8.52 4.94 19.63
C ILE A 291 7.52 3.83 19.33
N GLY A 292 6.76 4.00 18.24
CA GLY A 292 5.60 3.17 17.92
C GLY A 292 4.39 3.64 18.73
N ALA A 293 4.05 4.93 18.62
CA ALA A 293 2.99 5.54 19.41
C ALA A 293 1.58 4.97 19.14
N GLY A 294 1.37 4.42 17.93
CA GLY A 294 0.14 3.70 17.58
C GLY A 294 -1.15 4.44 17.95
N GLY A 295 -2.01 3.81 18.74
CA GLY A 295 -3.27 4.38 19.23
C GLY A 295 -3.14 5.35 20.42
N GLY A 296 -1.92 5.62 20.92
CA GLY A 296 -1.65 6.63 21.93
C GLY A 296 -1.84 6.20 23.39
N GLN A 297 -2.03 4.92 23.69
CA GLN A 297 -2.19 4.47 25.08
C GLN A 297 -0.97 4.77 25.95
N GLU A 298 0.25 4.63 25.40
CA GLU A 298 1.49 4.96 26.09
C GLU A 298 1.64 6.48 26.32
N VAL A 299 1.08 7.31 25.44
CA VAL A 299 1.03 8.76 25.61
C VAL A 299 0.15 9.11 26.81
N LEU A 300 -1.05 8.51 26.92
CA LEU A 300 -1.92 8.67 28.10
C LEU A 300 -1.24 8.18 29.38
N THR A 301 -0.56 7.04 29.33
CA THR A 301 0.20 6.49 30.46
C THR A 301 1.29 7.45 30.90
N ALA A 302 2.02 8.08 29.97
CA ALA A 302 3.04 9.07 30.25
C ALA A 302 2.44 10.34 30.91
N GLN A 303 1.32 10.83 30.40
CA GLN A 303 0.61 11.99 30.98
C GLN A 303 0.16 11.70 32.41
N MET A 304 -0.50 10.56 32.65
CA MET A 304 -0.92 10.13 34.00
C MET A 304 0.26 9.95 34.95
N SER A 305 1.42 9.54 34.42
CA SER A 305 2.65 9.39 35.20
C SER A 305 3.36 10.71 35.46
N GLY A 306 2.87 11.85 34.94
CA GLY A 306 3.37 13.20 35.21
C GLY A 306 4.47 13.68 34.27
N PHE A 307 4.70 13.06 33.13
CA PHE A 307 5.63 13.58 32.12
C PHE A 307 5.10 14.86 31.49
N GLN A 308 5.98 15.85 31.38
CA GLN A 308 5.63 17.19 30.88
C GLN A 308 5.82 17.33 29.37
N GLU A 309 6.82 16.65 28.82
CA GLU A 309 7.12 16.65 27.38
C GLU A 309 7.11 15.20 26.87
N ILE A 310 6.25 14.93 25.91
CA ILE A 310 6.04 13.60 25.33
C ILE A 310 6.24 13.69 23.82
N ASP A 311 7.33 13.14 23.33
CA ASP A 311 7.58 13.01 21.90
C ASP A 311 7.08 11.64 21.45
N ALA A 312 5.99 11.64 20.69
CA ALA A 312 5.33 10.43 20.16
C ALA A 312 5.75 10.20 18.70
N VAL A 313 6.58 9.20 18.47
CA VAL A 313 7.12 8.87 17.13
C VAL A 313 6.41 7.65 16.58
N ASP A 314 5.88 7.76 15.38
CA ASP A 314 5.39 6.62 14.59
C ASP A 314 5.75 6.80 13.13
N ILE A 315 6.02 5.70 12.44
CA ILE A 315 6.30 5.71 11.01
C ILE A 315 5.02 5.82 10.19
N ASN A 316 3.89 5.34 10.75
CA ASN A 316 2.60 5.34 10.10
C ASN A 316 1.83 6.63 10.40
N LYS A 317 1.80 7.53 9.42
CA LYS A 317 0.98 8.75 9.48
C LYS A 317 -0.51 8.42 9.71
N GLY A 318 -1.01 7.33 9.12
CA GLY A 318 -2.40 6.89 9.25
C GLY A 318 -2.82 6.63 10.71
N SER A 319 -1.89 6.26 11.61
CA SER A 319 -2.17 6.11 13.04
C SER A 319 -2.54 7.44 13.69
N PHE A 320 -1.78 8.50 13.43
CA PHE A 320 -2.08 9.84 13.93
C PHE A 320 -3.36 10.41 13.32
N ASP A 321 -3.50 10.28 11.99
CA ASP A 321 -4.69 10.75 11.27
C ASP A 321 -5.97 10.06 11.78
N ALA A 322 -5.92 8.77 12.11
CA ALA A 322 -7.04 8.03 12.68
C ALA A 322 -7.46 8.60 14.05
N VAL A 323 -6.50 8.85 14.94
CA VAL A 323 -6.76 9.43 16.26
C VAL A 323 -7.34 10.84 16.15
N HIS A 324 -6.82 11.66 15.23
CA HIS A 324 -7.36 13.00 14.96
C HIS A 324 -8.76 12.98 14.36
N ALA A 325 -9.01 12.11 13.37
CA ALA A 325 -10.33 11.95 12.76
C ALA A 325 -11.41 11.52 13.77
N LEU A 326 -10.99 10.75 14.78
CA LEU A 326 -11.84 10.25 15.86
C LEU A 326 -11.69 11.06 17.15
N ALA A 327 -11.32 12.35 17.07
CA ALA A 327 -11.06 13.23 18.21
C ALA A 327 -12.18 13.25 19.27
N GLY A 328 -13.43 13.12 18.84
CA GLY A 328 -14.59 13.02 19.76
C GLY A 328 -14.62 11.76 20.62
N LEU A 329 -13.94 10.69 20.20
CA LEU A 329 -13.84 9.42 20.94
C LEU A 329 -12.47 9.24 21.57
N SER A 330 -11.40 9.69 20.91
CA SER A 330 -10.01 9.53 21.34
C SER A 330 -9.49 10.66 22.23
N GLY A 331 -10.27 11.73 22.41
CA GLY A 331 -9.83 12.94 23.10
C GLY A 331 -8.70 13.70 22.39
N ASP A 332 -8.41 13.36 21.13
CA ASP A 332 -7.34 13.95 20.31
C ASP A 332 -5.96 13.93 21.03
N ILE A 333 -5.58 12.76 21.50
CA ILE A 333 -4.46 12.51 22.42
C ILE A 333 -3.17 13.19 21.94
N PHE A 334 -2.90 13.15 20.62
CA PHE A 334 -1.62 13.66 20.08
C PHE A 334 -1.57 15.19 19.97
N ARG A 335 -2.72 15.90 20.06
CA ARG A 335 -2.79 17.37 20.06
C ARG A 335 -2.94 17.97 21.45
N GLN A 336 -2.76 17.19 22.50
CA GLN A 336 -2.82 17.67 23.86
C GLN A 336 -1.54 18.41 24.27
N ASN A 337 -1.64 19.28 25.26
CA ASN A 337 -0.50 20.05 25.77
C ASN A 337 0.63 19.10 26.22
N GLY A 338 1.85 19.44 25.84
CA GLY A 338 3.05 18.65 26.17
C GLY A 338 3.29 17.44 25.27
N VAL A 339 2.37 17.13 24.34
CA VAL A 339 2.52 16.04 23.37
C VAL A 339 2.95 16.59 22.02
N LYS A 340 3.97 15.97 21.43
CA LYS A 340 4.44 16.27 20.08
C LYS A 340 4.38 15.01 19.24
N GLU A 341 3.55 15.02 18.20
CA GLU A 341 3.54 13.97 17.20
C GLU A 341 4.72 14.12 16.22
N ILE A 342 5.34 13.00 15.84
CA ILE A 342 6.50 12.97 14.94
C ILE A 342 6.35 11.78 14.00
N ILE A 343 6.14 12.08 12.71
CA ILE A 343 6.07 11.07 11.67
C ILE A 343 7.49 10.78 11.20
N SER A 344 8.06 9.69 11.69
CA SER A 344 9.43 9.29 11.35
C SER A 344 9.67 7.82 11.65
N ASP A 345 10.62 7.22 10.91
CA ASP A 345 11.21 5.96 11.36
C ASP A 345 11.93 6.19 12.70
N GLY A 346 11.59 5.38 13.70
CA GLY A 346 12.10 5.56 15.06
C GLY A 346 13.63 5.45 15.16
N ARG A 347 14.30 4.69 14.27
CA ARG A 347 15.75 4.63 14.21
C ARG A 347 16.35 5.91 13.64
N SER A 348 15.76 6.41 12.58
CA SER A 348 16.18 7.67 11.95
C SER A 348 16.03 8.82 12.93
N TYR A 349 14.87 8.91 13.61
CA TYR A 349 14.64 9.93 14.60
C TYR A 349 15.67 9.93 15.74
N ILE A 350 16.00 8.73 16.30
CA ILE A 350 17.02 8.63 17.36
C ILE A 350 18.40 9.08 16.87
N LYS A 351 18.75 8.86 15.60
CA LYS A 351 20.03 9.29 15.04
C LYS A 351 20.11 10.80 14.83
N GLU A 352 18.99 11.42 14.49
CA GLU A 352 18.91 12.84 14.15
C GLU A 352 18.67 13.74 15.36
N THR A 353 17.97 13.23 16.38
CA THR A 353 17.63 14.03 17.55
C THR A 353 18.85 14.29 18.45
N THR A 354 19.00 15.54 18.85
CA THR A 354 19.95 15.97 19.90
C THR A 354 19.31 16.05 21.28
N LYS A 355 17.97 15.87 21.37
CA LYS A 355 17.21 15.94 22.61
C LYS A 355 17.51 14.72 23.48
N LYS A 356 17.72 14.96 24.78
CA LYS A 356 17.87 13.91 25.79
C LYS A 356 16.55 13.69 26.49
N TYR A 357 16.24 12.43 26.76
CA TYR A 357 14.98 12.01 27.38
C TYR A 357 15.26 11.32 28.72
N ASP A 358 14.39 11.54 29.70
CA ASP A 358 14.44 10.84 30.99
C ASP A 358 13.99 9.37 30.82
N LEU A 359 13.07 9.11 29.85
CA LEU A 359 12.63 7.77 29.48
C LEU A 359 12.57 7.64 27.95
N ILE A 360 13.08 6.54 27.40
CA ILE A 360 12.84 6.13 26.02
C ILE A 360 12.07 4.82 26.07
N TYR A 361 10.81 4.86 25.63
CA TYR A 361 9.93 3.71 25.64
C TYR A 361 9.67 3.21 24.20
N LEU A 362 9.89 1.92 23.99
CA LEU A 362 9.46 1.25 22.78
C LEU A 362 8.19 0.47 23.09
N SER A 363 7.10 0.90 22.51
CA SER A 363 5.89 0.11 22.44
C SER A 363 6.08 -1.14 21.59
N LEU A 364 5.09 -2.02 21.54
CA LEU A 364 5.15 -3.29 20.81
C LEU A 364 5.34 -3.06 19.29
N VAL A 365 6.53 -2.65 18.88
CA VAL A 365 6.91 -2.34 17.49
C VAL A 365 7.16 -3.64 16.74
N LYS A 366 6.20 -4.57 16.78
CA LYS A 366 6.32 -5.87 16.14
C LYS A 366 5.18 -6.04 15.15
N LYS A 367 5.51 -6.22 13.86
CA LYS A 367 4.58 -6.87 12.94
C LYS A 367 4.42 -8.31 13.42
N GLN A 368 3.22 -8.68 13.81
CA GLN A 368 2.92 -10.04 14.23
C GLN A 368 2.98 -10.95 12.99
N SER A 369 4.11 -11.63 12.78
CA SER A 369 4.16 -12.72 11.83
C SER A 369 3.53 -13.95 12.50
N GLU A 370 2.24 -14.10 12.36
CA GLU A 370 1.58 -15.35 12.70
C GLU A 370 1.89 -16.37 11.60
N ASN A 371 2.39 -17.51 12.04
CA ASN A 371 2.51 -18.82 11.38
C ASN A 371 3.76 -19.12 10.54
N GLY A 372 4.57 -19.93 11.12
CA GLY A 372 4.99 -21.30 10.89
C GLY A 372 5.45 -21.78 9.51
N LEU A 373 5.73 -20.93 8.53
CA LEU A 373 6.27 -21.34 7.23
C LEU A 373 7.74 -20.95 7.03
N GLY A 374 8.53 -20.87 8.09
CA GLY A 374 9.97 -20.66 7.96
C GLY A 374 10.43 -19.30 7.39
N LEU A 375 9.50 -18.43 7.06
CA LEU A 375 9.73 -17.07 6.52
C LEU A 375 9.78 -16.00 7.62
N ALA A 376 9.94 -16.41 8.88
CA ALA A 376 9.92 -15.56 10.07
C ALA A 376 11.15 -14.66 10.24
N LEU A 377 12.02 -14.57 9.26
CA LEU A 377 13.18 -13.67 9.26
C LEU A 377 12.82 -12.29 8.68
N THR A 378 11.78 -11.66 9.21
CA THR A 378 11.66 -10.22 9.07
C THR A 378 12.66 -9.57 10.02
N GLU A 379 13.76 -9.10 9.48
CA GLU A 379 14.76 -8.35 10.21
C GLU A 379 14.09 -7.13 10.85
N ASN A 380 13.96 -7.16 12.17
CA ASN A 380 13.48 -5.98 12.90
C ASN A 380 14.71 -5.15 13.30
N PHE A 381 15.12 -4.25 12.41
CA PHE A 381 16.26 -3.35 12.60
C PHE A 381 16.11 -2.40 13.80
N ILE A 382 14.93 -2.36 14.42
CA ILE A 382 14.67 -1.57 15.62
C ILE A 382 15.44 -2.08 16.83
N TYR A 383 15.73 -3.36 16.90
CA TYR A 383 16.43 -4.03 18.03
C TYR A 383 17.91 -4.32 17.78
N THR A 384 18.56 -3.65 16.83
CA THR A 384 20.00 -3.87 16.54
C THR A 384 20.92 -3.32 17.63
N GLN A 385 22.15 -3.85 17.67
CA GLN A 385 23.18 -3.48 18.67
C GLN A 385 23.55 -1.98 18.57
N ASP A 386 23.60 -1.42 17.38
CA ASP A 386 23.78 0.02 17.10
C ASP A 386 22.81 0.91 17.86
N ARG A 387 21.58 0.44 18.04
CA ARG A 387 20.54 1.17 18.73
C ARG A 387 20.65 1.08 20.23
N LYS A 388 21.15 -0.07 20.75
CA LYS A 388 21.46 -0.23 22.18
C LYS A 388 22.60 0.69 22.59
N SER A 389 23.64 0.83 21.76
CA SER A 389 24.79 1.71 22.05
C SER A 389 24.44 3.19 22.00
N THR A 390 23.54 3.63 21.09
CA THR A 390 23.03 5.01 21.02
C THR A 390 22.20 5.35 22.28
N ARG A 391 21.48 4.37 22.84
CA ARG A 391 20.74 4.55 24.12
C ARG A 391 21.65 4.68 25.33
N LEU A 392 22.71 3.88 25.39
CA LEU A 392 23.66 3.90 26.52
C LEU A 392 24.46 5.20 26.57
N ASN A 393 24.72 5.83 25.42
CA ASN A 393 25.40 7.14 25.35
C ASN A 393 24.49 8.33 25.69
N SER A 394 23.18 8.17 25.78
CA SER A 394 22.25 9.23 26.20
C SER A 394 22.02 9.27 27.72
N SER A 395 22.56 8.30 28.47
CA SER A 395 22.41 8.17 29.92
C SER A 395 23.63 8.65 30.73
N HIS A 396 24.58 9.35 30.09
CA HIS A 396 25.72 10.02 30.79
C HIS A 396 25.62 11.54 30.71
#